data_fa7792b2614d1dac051b713a4f38d2af
#
_entry.id   fa7792b2614d1dac051b713a4f38d2af
#
_cell.length_a   1.000
_cell.length_b   1.000
_cell.length_c   1.000
_cell.angle_alpha   90.00
_cell.angle_beta   90.00
_cell.angle_gamma   90.00
#
_symmetry.space_group_name_H-M   'P 1'
#
loop_
_entity.id
_entity.type
_entity.pdbx_description
1 polymer ?
#
loop_
_entity_poly.entity_id
_entity_poly.type
_entity_poly.pdbx_seq_one_letter_code
_entity_poly.pdbx_strand_id
1 'polypeptide(L)'
;MNAMQIETPPTEKRYENPEGERRGLVIVNTGDGKGKSTAAFGLALRAHGRGKAVKIFQFMKVPTARFGEHRMFEQIGIPIEGLGDGFSWKSKDLEHSAQLARDGWEKARAAILSGEHFLVVLDEITYPLIYGWLPLDGVLQTLRERPKDVHVCLTGRRCPPEIIELADTVTEMQMVKHAFKAGIPAQRGIED
;
A
#
# COMPACT_ATOMS: atom_id res chain seq x y z
N MET A 1 -37.37 -12.66 3.66
CA MET A 1 -36.13 -13.14 3.03
C MET A 1 -36.22 -12.79 1.56
N ASN A 2 -35.46 -11.81 1.07
CA ASN A 2 -35.42 -11.55 -0.38
C ASN A 2 -34.70 -12.73 -1.03
N ALA A 3 -35.38 -13.39 -1.98
CA ALA A 3 -34.76 -14.45 -2.77
C ALA A 3 -33.52 -13.86 -3.51
N MET A 4 -32.43 -14.59 -3.47
CA MET A 4 -31.24 -14.25 -4.24
C MET A 4 -31.61 -14.21 -5.73
N GLN A 5 -31.44 -13.05 -6.36
CA GLN A 5 -31.60 -12.95 -7.82
C GLN A 5 -30.42 -13.67 -8.48
N ILE A 6 -30.75 -14.71 -9.27
CA ILE A 6 -29.76 -15.42 -10.08
C ILE A 6 -29.61 -14.64 -11.39
N GLU A 7 -28.42 -14.11 -11.63
CA GLU A 7 -28.09 -13.40 -12.88
C GLU A 7 -27.56 -14.37 -13.93
N THR A 8 -27.95 -14.19 -15.19
CA THR A 8 -27.36 -14.90 -16.31
C THR A 8 -25.99 -14.28 -16.64
N PRO A 9 -24.92 -15.08 -16.72
CA PRO A 9 -23.62 -14.54 -17.12
C PRO A 9 -23.69 -13.84 -18.49
N PRO A 10 -22.98 -12.71 -18.69
CA PRO A 10 -22.92 -12.07 -19.99
C PRO A 10 -22.20 -12.97 -21.00
N THR A 11 -22.82 -13.19 -22.16
CA THR A 11 -22.26 -13.96 -23.28
C THR A 11 -21.41 -13.11 -24.23
N GLU A 12 -21.49 -11.80 -24.10
CA GLU A 12 -20.74 -10.84 -24.91
C GLU A 12 -19.95 -9.87 -24.02
N LYS A 13 -18.83 -9.36 -24.56
CA LYS A 13 -18.02 -8.36 -23.91
C LYS A 13 -18.79 -7.03 -23.83
N ARG A 14 -19.06 -6.55 -22.61
CA ARG A 14 -19.85 -5.33 -22.35
C ARG A 14 -19.06 -4.03 -22.33
N TYR A 15 -17.77 -4.08 -22.64
CA TYR A 15 -16.89 -2.89 -22.61
C TYR A 15 -15.87 -2.96 -23.73
N GLU A 16 -15.48 -1.82 -24.25
CA GLU A 16 -14.35 -1.67 -25.16
C GLU A 16 -13.03 -1.61 -24.38
N ASN A 17 -11.92 -2.02 -25.00
CA ASN A 17 -10.61 -1.84 -24.40
C ASN A 17 -10.24 -0.35 -24.48
N PRO A 18 -9.72 0.26 -23.39
CA PRO A 18 -9.17 1.59 -23.51
C PRO A 18 -8.02 1.63 -24.51
N GLU A 19 -8.01 2.65 -25.37
CA GLU A 19 -6.95 2.87 -26.38
C GLU A 19 -5.77 3.70 -25.86
N GLY A 20 -5.81 4.10 -24.58
CA GLY A 20 -4.79 4.93 -23.94
C GLY A 20 -3.42 4.26 -23.85
N GLU A 21 -2.40 5.10 -23.76
CA GLU A 21 -1.01 4.64 -23.62
C GLU A 21 -0.78 3.97 -22.26
N ARG A 22 -0.03 2.87 -22.26
CA ARG A 22 0.38 2.19 -21.03
C ARG A 22 1.43 3.02 -20.30
N ARG A 23 1.23 3.22 -19.00
CA ARG A 23 2.16 3.94 -18.12
C ARG A 23 2.10 3.40 -16.70
N GLY A 24 3.05 3.81 -15.88
CA GLY A 24 3.02 3.58 -14.44
C GLY A 24 1.81 4.26 -13.78
N LEU A 25 1.19 3.58 -12.85
CA LEU A 25 -0.01 4.02 -12.15
C LEU A 25 0.29 4.39 -10.71
N VAL A 26 -0.40 5.39 -10.19
CA VAL A 26 -0.54 5.63 -8.76
C VAL A 26 -1.81 4.93 -8.28
N ILE A 27 -1.64 3.96 -7.38
CA ILE A 27 -2.72 3.10 -6.87
C ILE A 27 -2.84 3.36 -5.37
N VAL A 28 -4.06 3.57 -4.89
CA VAL A 28 -4.35 3.81 -3.48
C VAL A 28 -5.33 2.77 -2.95
N ASN A 29 -4.95 2.09 -1.87
CA ASN A 29 -5.84 1.26 -1.07
C ASN A 29 -6.06 1.94 0.29
N THR A 30 -7.25 2.48 0.52
CA THR A 30 -7.60 3.24 1.73
C THR A 30 -8.83 2.68 2.44
N GLY A 31 -9.39 3.42 3.40
CA GLY A 31 -10.57 3.04 4.17
C GLY A 31 -10.28 2.28 5.45
N ASP A 32 -11.33 2.07 6.26
CA ASP A 32 -11.22 1.47 7.60
C ASP A 32 -11.24 -0.05 7.61
N GLY A 33 -11.68 -0.68 6.50
CA GLY A 33 -11.73 -2.12 6.34
C GLY A 33 -10.35 -2.76 6.23
N LYS A 34 -10.30 -4.07 6.45
CA LYS A 34 -9.10 -4.90 6.25
C LYS A 34 -8.83 -5.17 4.77
N GLY A 35 -7.58 -5.52 4.45
CA GLY A 35 -7.18 -5.95 3.11
C GLY A 35 -6.30 -4.96 2.34
N LYS A 36 -6.07 -3.73 2.84
CA LYS A 36 -5.25 -2.71 2.16
C LYS A 36 -3.84 -3.19 1.82
N SER A 37 -3.08 -3.62 2.84
CA SER A 37 -1.73 -4.16 2.67
C SER A 37 -1.76 -5.49 1.91
N THR A 38 -2.73 -6.38 2.19
CA THR A 38 -2.90 -7.65 1.49
C THR A 38 -3.11 -7.43 -0.02
N ALA A 39 -3.92 -6.45 -0.43
CA ALA A 39 -4.11 -6.11 -1.84
C ALA A 39 -2.82 -5.58 -2.48
N ALA A 40 -2.09 -4.69 -1.79
CA ALA A 40 -0.81 -4.17 -2.26
C ALA A 40 0.26 -5.27 -2.41
N PHE A 41 0.33 -6.19 -1.44
CA PHE A 41 1.22 -7.35 -1.50
C PHE A 41 0.82 -8.34 -2.60
N GLY A 42 -0.48 -8.50 -2.86
CA GLY A 42 -0.99 -9.23 -4.02
C GLY A 42 -0.52 -8.64 -5.36
N LEU A 43 -0.49 -7.30 -5.49
CA LEU A 43 0.09 -6.62 -6.64
C LEU A 43 1.61 -6.88 -6.74
N ALA A 44 2.32 -6.81 -5.61
CA ALA A 44 3.76 -7.09 -5.55
C ALA A 44 4.07 -8.51 -6.04
N LEU A 45 3.35 -9.53 -5.55
CA LEU A 45 3.47 -10.92 -6.01
C LEU A 45 3.15 -11.06 -7.50
N ARG A 46 2.09 -10.42 -7.98
CA ARG A 46 1.71 -10.44 -9.41
C ARG A 46 2.78 -9.84 -10.30
N ALA A 47 3.36 -8.69 -9.91
CA ALA A 47 4.43 -8.05 -10.66
C ALA A 47 5.70 -8.91 -10.64
N HIS A 48 6.10 -9.40 -9.48
CA HIS A 48 7.27 -10.27 -9.33
C HIS A 48 7.14 -11.57 -10.14
N GLY A 49 5.97 -12.22 -10.11
CA GLY A 49 5.68 -13.40 -10.92
C GLY A 49 5.72 -13.16 -12.44
N ARG A 50 5.77 -11.90 -12.88
CA ARG A 50 6.03 -11.46 -14.26
C ARG A 50 7.48 -11.03 -14.49
N GLY A 51 8.39 -11.33 -13.56
CA GLY A 51 9.80 -10.94 -13.64
C GLY A 51 10.05 -9.45 -13.47
N LYS A 52 9.11 -8.71 -12.86
CA LYS A 52 9.25 -7.26 -12.63
C LYS A 52 9.91 -6.98 -11.30
N ALA A 53 10.80 -5.99 -11.24
CA ALA A 53 11.42 -5.53 -10.01
C ALA A 53 10.38 -4.84 -9.11
N VAL A 54 10.34 -5.25 -7.84
CA VAL A 54 9.42 -4.71 -6.84
C VAL A 54 10.20 -4.31 -5.59
N LYS A 55 9.82 -3.23 -4.93
CA LYS A 55 10.32 -2.82 -3.62
C LYS A 55 9.15 -2.45 -2.71
N ILE A 56 9.21 -2.87 -1.45
CA ILE A 56 8.16 -2.59 -0.45
C ILE A 56 8.78 -1.84 0.72
N PHE A 57 8.13 -0.75 1.13
CA PHE A 57 8.44 0.04 2.32
C PHE A 57 7.23 0.05 3.26
N GLN A 58 7.43 -0.29 4.54
CA GLN A 58 6.38 -0.31 5.56
C GLN A 58 6.65 0.74 6.64
N PHE A 59 5.91 1.85 6.60
CA PHE A 59 6.15 3.02 7.45
C PHE A 59 5.88 2.82 8.94
N MET A 60 5.02 1.86 9.29
CA MET A 60 4.62 1.61 10.69
C MET A 60 5.18 0.31 11.26
N LYS A 61 6.06 -0.37 10.54
CA LYS A 61 6.66 -1.64 10.98
C LYS A 61 8.13 -1.46 11.32
N VAL A 62 8.58 -2.13 12.37
CA VAL A 62 10.00 -2.15 12.75
C VAL A 62 10.84 -2.91 11.71
N PRO A 63 12.12 -2.56 11.51
CA PRO A 63 13.00 -3.27 10.57
C PRO A 63 13.18 -4.76 10.86
N THR A 64 12.98 -5.15 12.13
CA THR A 64 13.08 -6.55 12.60
C THR A 64 11.77 -7.31 12.52
N ALA A 65 10.70 -6.75 11.93
CA ALA A 65 9.42 -7.42 11.79
C ALA A 65 9.56 -8.74 11.00
N ARG A 66 8.89 -9.80 11.47
CA ARG A 66 8.97 -11.16 10.91
C ARG A 66 7.58 -11.79 10.76
N PHE A 67 6.64 -11.02 10.20
CA PHE A 67 5.31 -11.53 9.85
C PHE A 67 5.38 -12.53 8.69
N GLY A 68 4.27 -13.16 8.37
CA GLY A 68 4.21 -14.18 7.31
C GLY A 68 4.69 -13.65 5.95
N GLU A 69 4.27 -12.44 5.59
CA GLU A 69 4.66 -11.77 4.34
C GLU A 69 6.17 -11.48 4.27
N HIS A 70 6.81 -11.07 5.38
CA HIS A 70 8.27 -10.81 5.40
C HIS A 70 9.05 -12.07 5.07
N ARG A 71 8.67 -13.21 5.69
CA ARG A 71 9.33 -14.50 5.47
C ARG A 71 9.16 -14.98 4.03
N MET A 72 7.96 -14.82 3.47
CA MET A 72 7.69 -15.24 2.10
C MET A 72 8.41 -14.34 1.10
N PHE A 73 8.38 -13.03 1.29
CA PHE A 73 9.05 -12.09 0.40
C PHE A 73 10.58 -12.26 0.42
N GLU A 74 11.16 -12.56 1.59
CA GLU A 74 12.58 -12.91 1.70
C GLU A 74 12.91 -14.17 0.87
N GLN A 75 12.08 -15.23 0.96
CA GLN A 75 12.28 -16.47 0.21
C GLN A 75 12.22 -16.31 -1.30
N ILE A 76 11.32 -15.45 -1.79
CA ILE A 76 11.14 -15.21 -3.23
C ILE A 76 11.94 -14.02 -3.76
N GLY A 77 12.71 -13.33 -2.90
CA GLY A 77 13.58 -12.23 -3.31
C GLY A 77 12.87 -10.90 -3.57
N ILE A 78 11.72 -10.63 -2.95
CA ILE A 78 11.10 -9.30 -2.95
C ILE A 78 11.63 -8.50 -1.76
N PRO A 79 12.38 -7.40 -1.97
CA PRO A 79 12.86 -6.57 -0.87
C PRO A 79 11.70 -5.88 -0.15
N ILE A 80 11.57 -6.13 1.17
CA ILE A 80 10.63 -5.47 2.07
C ILE A 80 11.39 -4.86 3.24
N GLU A 81 11.12 -3.60 3.57
CA GLU A 81 11.83 -2.84 4.59
C GLU A 81 10.86 -2.15 5.54
N GLY A 82 10.94 -2.47 6.84
CA GLY A 82 10.26 -1.73 7.89
C GLY A 82 10.99 -0.42 8.19
N LEU A 83 10.26 0.68 8.29
CA LEU A 83 10.79 2.04 8.44
C LEU A 83 10.31 2.73 9.73
N GLY A 84 9.57 2.03 10.57
CA GLY A 84 9.00 2.56 11.81
C GLY A 84 9.57 1.91 13.05
N ASP A 85 9.09 2.36 14.21
CA ASP A 85 9.35 1.80 15.54
C ASP A 85 8.18 0.97 16.09
N GLY A 86 7.18 0.70 15.25
CA GLY A 86 5.95 0.00 15.60
C GLY A 86 4.76 0.95 15.75
N PHE A 87 3.82 0.60 16.63
CA PHE A 87 2.61 1.38 16.79
C PHE A 87 2.86 2.67 17.59
N SER A 88 2.39 3.82 17.08
CA SER A 88 2.55 5.13 17.70
C SER A 88 2.09 5.21 19.16
N TRP A 89 1.05 4.44 19.56
CA TRP A 89 0.60 4.37 20.98
C TRP A 89 1.55 3.58 21.89
N LYS A 90 2.56 2.90 21.36
CA LYS A 90 3.63 2.25 22.10
C LYS A 90 4.93 3.04 22.08
N SER A 91 5.04 4.03 21.16
CA SER A 91 6.22 4.87 21.07
C SER A 91 6.28 5.80 22.29
N LYS A 92 7.44 5.83 22.93
CA LYS A 92 7.74 6.76 24.03
C LYS A 92 8.31 8.07 23.53
N ASP A 93 8.68 8.14 22.26
CA ASP A 93 9.32 9.27 21.61
C ASP A 93 8.75 9.46 20.20
N LEU A 94 7.74 10.33 20.09
CA LEU A 94 7.08 10.62 18.83
C LEU A 94 7.99 11.35 17.84
N GLU A 95 8.97 12.15 18.32
CA GLU A 95 9.92 12.82 17.44
C GLU A 95 10.88 11.80 16.80
N HIS A 96 11.31 10.80 17.56
CA HIS A 96 12.07 9.69 17.00
C HIS A 96 11.28 8.93 15.93
N SER A 97 10.00 8.62 16.18
CA SER A 97 9.12 7.99 15.18
C SER A 97 8.97 8.85 13.93
N ALA A 98 8.81 10.17 14.10
CA ALA A 98 8.73 11.11 13.00
C ALA A 98 10.03 11.17 12.19
N GLN A 99 11.20 11.13 12.86
CA GLN A 99 12.49 11.11 12.19
C GLN A 99 12.68 9.82 11.38
N LEU A 100 12.33 8.66 11.93
CA LEU A 100 12.36 7.39 11.19
C LEU A 100 11.48 7.43 9.95
N ALA A 101 10.29 8.05 10.05
CA ALA A 101 9.40 8.20 8.90
C ALA A 101 10.01 9.11 7.82
N ARG A 102 10.68 10.22 8.21
CA ARG A 102 11.40 11.12 7.28
C ARG A 102 12.56 10.41 6.58
N ASP A 103 13.40 9.72 7.34
CA ASP A 103 14.54 8.96 6.80
C ASP A 103 14.08 7.84 5.86
N GLY A 104 13.00 7.16 6.25
CA GLY A 104 12.35 6.13 5.44
C GLY A 104 11.75 6.69 4.15
N TRP A 105 11.16 7.89 4.23
CA TRP A 105 10.63 8.56 3.05
C TRP A 105 11.74 8.89 2.03
N GLU A 106 12.90 9.37 2.45
CA GLU A 106 14.01 9.64 1.52
C GLU A 106 14.47 8.38 0.78
N LYS A 107 14.50 7.22 1.46
CA LYS A 107 14.77 5.93 0.80
C LYS A 107 13.68 5.56 -0.22
N ALA A 108 12.42 5.70 0.16
CA ALA A 108 11.30 5.39 -0.71
C ALA A 108 11.25 6.33 -1.92
N ARG A 109 11.48 7.62 -1.70
CA ARG A 109 11.58 8.64 -2.74
C ARG A 109 12.70 8.31 -3.74
N ALA A 110 13.90 7.98 -3.24
CA ALA A 110 15.02 7.59 -4.09
C ALA A 110 14.69 6.36 -4.93
N ALA A 111 14.05 5.32 -4.35
CA ALA A 111 13.63 4.12 -5.06
C ALA A 111 12.58 4.39 -6.14
N ILE A 112 11.64 5.33 -5.92
CA ILE A 112 10.66 5.75 -6.92
C ILE A 112 11.34 6.47 -8.07
N LEU A 113 12.20 7.45 -7.77
CA LEU A 113 12.82 8.32 -8.77
C LEU A 113 13.95 7.63 -9.56
N SER A 114 14.55 6.57 -9.02
CA SER A 114 15.59 5.80 -9.73
C SER A 114 15.10 5.14 -11.02
N GLY A 115 13.80 4.79 -11.09
CA GLY A 115 13.25 4.03 -12.21
C GLY A 115 13.65 2.55 -12.24
N GLU A 116 14.41 2.06 -11.26
CA GLU A 116 14.89 0.67 -11.20
C GLU A 116 13.78 -0.32 -10.86
N HIS A 117 12.71 0.15 -10.21
CA HIS A 117 11.59 -0.69 -9.78
C HIS A 117 10.36 -0.45 -10.66
N PHE A 118 9.77 -1.52 -11.15
CA PHE A 118 8.49 -1.48 -11.84
C PHE A 118 7.35 -1.11 -10.88
N LEU A 119 7.40 -1.60 -9.61
CA LEU A 119 6.42 -1.31 -8.59
C LEU A 119 7.11 -0.98 -7.26
N VAL A 120 6.78 0.17 -6.68
CA VAL A 120 7.13 0.55 -5.31
C VAL A 120 5.85 0.55 -4.48
N VAL A 121 5.84 -0.21 -3.37
CA VAL A 121 4.74 -0.21 -2.41
C VAL A 121 5.13 0.63 -1.20
N LEU A 122 4.26 1.57 -0.84
CA LEU A 122 4.36 2.44 0.34
C LEU A 122 3.27 2.03 1.33
N ASP A 123 3.56 0.99 2.12
CA ASP A 123 2.58 0.43 3.04
C ASP A 123 2.46 1.28 4.32
N GLU A 124 1.21 1.62 4.66
CA GLU A 124 0.84 2.47 5.80
C GLU A 124 1.41 3.91 5.76
N ILE A 125 1.76 4.44 4.57
CA ILE A 125 2.30 5.81 4.41
C ILE A 125 1.31 6.90 4.80
N THR A 126 0.01 6.63 4.79
CA THR A 126 -0.97 7.64 5.19
C THR A 126 -0.83 8.07 6.64
N TYR A 127 -0.32 7.20 7.53
CA TYR A 127 -0.15 7.57 8.95
C TYR A 127 0.90 8.68 9.15
N PRO A 128 2.16 8.57 8.65
CA PRO A 128 3.11 9.70 8.75
C PRO A 128 2.60 10.98 8.11
N LEU A 129 1.79 10.89 7.04
CA LEU A 129 1.18 12.06 6.41
C LEU A 129 0.16 12.74 7.31
N ILE A 130 -0.83 11.98 7.85
CA ILE A 130 -1.88 12.55 8.70
C ILE A 130 -1.37 12.97 10.10
N TYR A 131 -0.22 12.45 10.54
CA TYR A 131 0.45 12.89 11.75
C TYR A 131 1.34 14.12 11.52
N GLY A 132 1.48 14.60 10.27
CA GLY A 132 2.34 15.73 9.92
C GLY A 132 3.84 15.44 10.01
N TRP A 133 4.22 14.16 10.05
CA TRP A 133 5.64 13.75 10.08
C TRP A 133 6.31 13.89 8.72
N LEU A 134 5.53 13.74 7.64
CA LEU A 134 5.96 13.93 6.26
C LEU A 134 5.22 15.11 5.61
N PRO A 135 5.92 15.98 4.87
CA PRO A 135 5.28 17.03 4.09
C PRO A 135 4.53 16.42 2.91
N LEU A 136 3.21 16.65 2.85
CA LEU A 136 2.34 16.13 1.79
C LEU A 136 2.80 16.59 0.39
N ASP A 137 3.19 17.85 0.26
CA ASP A 137 3.64 18.43 -1.02
C ASP A 137 4.86 17.70 -1.60
N GLY A 138 5.80 17.30 -0.75
CA GLY A 138 6.97 16.52 -1.17
C GLY A 138 6.60 15.12 -1.69
N VAL A 139 5.59 14.49 -1.09
CA VAL A 139 5.06 13.21 -1.56
C VAL A 139 4.33 13.38 -2.90
N LEU A 140 3.46 14.37 -3.01
CA LEU A 140 2.74 14.69 -4.25
C LEU A 140 3.70 15.01 -5.40
N GLN A 141 4.73 15.81 -5.12
CA GLN A 141 5.76 16.14 -6.11
C GLN A 141 6.48 14.87 -6.60
N THR A 142 6.93 14.01 -5.69
CA THR A 142 7.59 12.74 -6.05
C THR A 142 6.69 11.85 -6.90
N LEU A 143 5.39 11.75 -6.57
CA LEU A 143 4.44 10.98 -7.35
C LEU A 143 4.23 11.56 -8.76
N ARG A 144 4.31 12.88 -8.95
CA ARG A 144 4.24 13.53 -10.27
C ARG A 144 5.51 13.36 -11.09
N GLU A 145 6.67 13.45 -10.45
CA GLU A 145 8.00 13.40 -11.08
C GLU A 145 8.51 11.97 -11.32
N ARG A 146 7.81 10.94 -10.82
CA ARG A 146 8.22 9.56 -11.00
C ARG A 146 8.42 9.21 -12.47
N PRO A 147 9.40 8.36 -12.82
CA PRO A 147 9.56 7.87 -14.20
C PRO A 147 8.27 7.25 -14.72
N LYS A 148 8.01 7.45 -16.03
CA LYS A 148 6.74 7.11 -16.70
C LYS A 148 6.27 5.67 -16.47
N ASP A 149 7.18 4.72 -16.34
CA ASP A 149 6.87 3.29 -16.22
C ASP A 149 6.82 2.79 -14.77
N VAL A 150 7.09 3.65 -13.78
CA VAL A 150 7.08 3.28 -12.37
C VAL A 150 5.65 3.34 -11.80
N HIS A 151 5.19 2.20 -11.29
CA HIS A 151 3.96 2.11 -10.52
C HIS A 151 4.25 2.39 -9.03
N VAL A 152 3.35 3.12 -8.37
CA VAL A 152 3.42 3.33 -6.92
C VAL A 152 2.10 2.92 -6.30
N CYS A 153 2.13 2.04 -5.29
CA CYS A 153 0.95 1.62 -4.55
C CYS A 153 1.05 2.15 -3.10
N LEU A 154 0.12 3.00 -2.71
CA LEU A 154 0.02 3.55 -1.37
C LEU A 154 -1.08 2.84 -0.58
N THR A 155 -0.82 2.56 0.71
CA THR A 155 -1.86 2.03 1.59
C THR A 155 -1.97 2.84 2.88
N GLY A 156 -3.14 2.74 3.51
CA GLY A 156 -3.41 3.26 4.85
C GLY A 156 -4.80 3.85 4.97
N ARG A 157 -5.19 4.16 6.20
CA ARG A 157 -6.48 4.79 6.49
C ARG A 157 -6.41 6.30 6.26
N ARG A 158 -7.56 6.92 6.00
CA ARG A 158 -7.68 8.40 5.92
C ARG A 158 -6.67 9.00 4.92
N CYS A 159 -6.59 8.43 3.73
CA CYS A 159 -5.72 8.95 2.68
C CYS A 159 -6.05 10.43 2.39
N PRO A 160 -5.05 11.32 2.33
CA PRO A 160 -5.27 12.72 1.98
C PRO A 160 -6.01 12.89 0.65
N PRO A 161 -7.00 13.80 0.57
CA PRO A 161 -7.78 14.02 -0.65
C PRO A 161 -6.91 14.35 -1.87
N GLU A 162 -5.82 15.07 -1.69
CA GLU A 162 -4.90 15.48 -2.76
C GLU A 162 -4.18 14.26 -3.39
N ILE A 163 -3.92 13.22 -2.59
CA ILE A 163 -3.38 11.95 -3.11
C ILE A 163 -4.47 11.18 -3.85
N ILE A 164 -5.71 11.19 -3.34
CA ILE A 164 -6.86 10.56 -4.01
C ILE A 164 -7.11 11.21 -5.38
N GLU A 165 -7.04 12.54 -5.47
CA GLU A 165 -7.20 13.27 -6.72
C GLU A 165 -6.08 12.97 -7.74
N LEU A 166 -4.84 12.82 -7.26
CA LEU A 166 -3.69 12.50 -8.12
C LEU A 166 -3.70 11.04 -8.61
N ALA A 167 -4.29 10.12 -7.84
CA ALA A 167 -4.22 8.69 -8.09
C ALA A 167 -5.00 8.26 -9.34
N ASP A 168 -4.47 7.27 -10.05
CA ASP A 168 -5.12 6.65 -11.20
C ASP A 168 -6.17 5.60 -10.81
N THR A 169 -6.00 4.99 -9.63
CA THR A 169 -6.92 3.99 -9.09
C THR A 169 -7.00 4.13 -7.59
N VAL A 170 -8.20 4.26 -7.07
CA VAL A 170 -8.48 4.32 -5.63
C VAL A 170 -9.49 3.25 -5.26
N THR A 171 -9.14 2.44 -4.26
CA THR A 171 -10.05 1.46 -3.66
C THR A 171 -10.23 1.79 -2.19
N GLU A 172 -11.47 2.03 -1.78
CA GLU A 172 -11.81 2.20 -0.38
C GLU A 172 -12.36 0.89 0.21
N MET A 173 -11.67 0.35 1.22
CA MET A 173 -12.07 -0.86 1.91
C MET A 173 -12.95 -0.51 3.10
N GLN A 174 -14.24 -0.80 3.00
CA GLN A 174 -15.22 -0.53 4.03
C GLN A 174 -15.23 -1.63 5.09
N MET A 175 -15.37 -1.24 6.35
CA MET A 175 -15.53 -2.16 7.48
C MET A 175 -16.99 -2.55 7.65
N VAL A 176 -17.46 -3.50 6.86
CA VAL A 176 -18.85 -4.05 7.00
C VAL A 176 -18.98 -4.85 8.30
N LYS A 177 -17.99 -5.71 8.60
CA LYS A 177 -17.83 -6.46 9.86
C LYS A 177 -16.35 -6.56 10.20
N HIS A 178 -16.03 -6.74 11.48
CA HIS A 178 -14.65 -6.94 11.92
C HIS A 178 -14.60 -7.94 13.07
N ALA A 179 -13.76 -8.97 12.96
CA ALA A 179 -13.59 -10.02 13.96
C ALA A 179 -13.26 -9.45 15.35
N PHE A 180 -12.35 -8.48 15.41
CA PHE A 180 -11.96 -7.80 16.66
C PHE A 180 -13.16 -7.15 17.37
N LYS A 181 -14.09 -6.51 16.63
CA LYS A 181 -15.31 -5.93 17.21
C LYS A 181 -16.27 -6.99 17.75
N ALA A 182 -16.16 -8.22 17.26
CA ALA A 182 -16.90 -9.39 17.75
C ALA A 182 -16.13 -10.13 18.87
N GLY A 183 -15.04 -9.57 19.40
CA GLY A 183 -14.25 -10.17 20.48
C GLY A 183 -13.31 -11.29 20.03
N ILE A 184 -13.12 -11.47 18.71
CA ILE A 184 -12.22 -12.49 18.18
C ILE A 184 -10.80 -11.89 18.09
N PRO A 185 -9.78 -12.49 18.78
CA PRO A 185 -8.42 -12.00 18.75
C PRO A 185 -7.76 -12.22 17.37
N ALA A 186 -6.66 -11.48 17.11
CA ALA A 186 -5.84 -11.66 15.92
C ALA A 186 -5.31 -13.11 15.83
N GLN A 187 -5.25 -13.63 14.60
CA GLN A 187 -4.83 -15.00 14.33
C GLN A 187 -3.62 -14.99 13.40
N ARG A 188 -2.62 -15.78 13.75
CA ARG A 188 -1.40 -15.97 12.94
C ARG A 188 -1.75 -16.52 11.56
N GLY A 189 -1.13 -15.95 10.53
CA GLY A 189 -1.37 -16.32 9.15
C GLY A 189 -2.64 -15.70 8.53
N ILE A 190 -3.44 -14.97 9.35
CA ILE A 190 -4.62 -14.21 8.88
C ILE A 190 -4.40 -12.71 9.14
N GLU A 191 -3.91 -12.36 10.33
CA GLU A 191 -3.73 -10.96 10.75
C GLU A 191 -2.24 -10.54 10.81
N ASP A 192 -1.34 -11.51 10.95
CA ASP A 192 0.12 -11.35 11.06
C ASP A 192 0.92 -12.57 10.52
#